data_07e1e6d8156f668b94a8d26a6cd17a7e
#
_entry.id   07e1e6d8156f668b94a8d26a6cd17a7e
#
_cell.length_a   1.000
_cell.length_b   1.000
_cell.length_c   1.000
_cell.angle_alpha   90.00
_cell.angle_beta   90.00
_cell.angle_gamma   90.00
#
_symmetry.space_group_name_H-M   'P 1'
#
loop_
_entity.id
_entity.type
_entity.pdbx_description
1 polymer ?
#
loop_
_entity_poly.entity_id
_entity_poly.type
_entity_poly.pdbx_seq_one_letter_code
_entity_poly.pdbx_strand_id
1 'polypeptide(L)'
;MSILTDPYLLFATLSLTIQVAILFLLLYGYVLKRGVKFPQHALAMASGLALHLTVIFVFMVPAMVLALIPVFIVPHLSGLTSVVTLIHVPLGITAVSLGLWLVFSWRKSGLNDCFERKKIMITTLTVWVAALAMGIALYTILYWTALMD
;
A
#
# COMPACT_ATOMS: atom_id res chain seq x y z
N MET A 1 20.75 1.36 -17.89
CA MET A 1 20.06 2.67 -17.66
C MET A 1 20.07 2.93 -16.16
N SER A 2 20.60 4.07 -15.67
CA SER A 2 20.71 4.28 -14.22
C SER A 2 19.35 4.70 -13.65
N ILE A 3 18.98 4.16 -12.48
CA ILE A 3 17.74 4.50 -11.75
C ILE A 3 17.57 6.04 -11.59
N LEU A 4 18.64 6.78 -11.54
CA LEU A 4 18.65 8.24 -11.38
C LEU A 4 18.34 9.02 -12.66
N THR A 5 18.39 8.39 -13.84
CA THR A 5 18.17 9.06 -15.12
C THR A 5 16.76 8.90 -15.67
N ASP A 6 15.99 7.89 -15.20
CA ASP A 6 14.60 7.69 -15.56
C ASP A 6 13.67 8.17 -14.42
N PRO A 7 12.94 9.29 -14.61
CA PRO A 7 12.06 9.81 -13.56
C PRO A 7 10.95 8.84 -13.17
N TYR A 8 10.42 8.06 -14.10
CA TYR A 8 9.36 7.09 -13.79
C TYR A 8 9.88 5.93 -12.91
N LEU A 9 11.07 5.41 -13.23
CA LEU A 9 11.72 4.38 -12.41
C LEU A 9 12.07 4.91 -11.02
N LEU A 10 12.57 6.14 -10.93
CA LEU A 10 12.86 6.79 -9.65
C LEU A 10 11.59 6.92 -8.77
N PHE A 11 10.49 7.45 -9.33
CA PHE A 11 9.23 7.59 -8.61
C PHE A 11 8.64 6.25 -8.19
N ALA A 12 8.69 5.24 -9.04
CA ALA A 12 8.23 3.88 -8.72
C ALA A 12 9.06 3.26 -7.60
N THR A 13 10.39 3.40 -7.64
CA THR A 13 11.31 2.88 -6.61
C THR A 13 11.11 3.59 -5.28
N LEU A 14 10.95 4.92 -5.27
CA LEU A 14 10.65 5.69 -4.06
C LEU A 14 9.30 5.26 -3.46
N SER A 15 8.27 5.15 -4.29
CA SER A 15 6.95 4.69 -3.85
C SER A 15 7.03 3.32 -3.19
N LEU A 16 7.70 2.35 -3.83
CA LEU A 16 7.87 1.01 -3.30
C LEU A 16 8.67 1.00 -1.99
N THR A 17 9.77 1.75 -1.93
CA THR A 17 10.60 1.85 -0.72
C THR A 17 9.81 2.40 0.46
N ILE A 18 9.03 3.46 0.25
CA ILE A 18 8.16 4.03 1.29
C ILE A 18 7.09 3.02 1.71
N GLN A 19 6.49 2.27 0.78
CA GLN A 19 5.49 1.23 1.10
C GLN A 19 6.08 0.10 1.96
N VAL A 20 7.31 -0.31 1.70
CA VAL A 20 8.02 -1.29 2.55
C VAL A 20 8.28 -0.70 3.94
N ALA A 21 8.70 0.56 4.05
CA ALA A 21 8.86 1.22 5.34
C ALA A 21 7.53 1.32 6.12
N ILE A 22 6.43 1.61 5.43
CA ILE A 22 5.09 1.60 6.02
C ILE A 22 4.71 0.20 6.54
N LEU A 23 5.04 -0.86 5.80
CA LEU A 23 4.82 -2.23 6.28
C LEU A 23 5.54 -2.48 7.60
N PHE A 24 6.82 -2.10 7.72
CA PHE A 24 7.54 -2.22 9.00
C PHE A 24 6.89 -1.40 10.12
N LEU A 25 6.41 -0.20 9.84
CA LEU A 25 5.68 0.61 10.82
C LEU A 25 4.38 -0.07 11.29
N LEU A 26 3.64 -0.70 10.38
CA LEU A 26 2.42 -1.44 10.72
C LEU A 26 2.72 -2.71 11.54
N LEU A 27 3.77 -3.45 11.18
CA LEU A 27 4.22 -4.61 11.94
C LEU A 27 4.69 -4.20 13.34
N TYR A 28 5.40 -3.09 13.47
CA TYR A 28 5.76 -2.51 14.76
C TYR A 28 4.51 -2.14 15.57
N GLY A 29 3.54 -1.49 14.95
CA GLY A 29 2.24 -1.23 15.57
C GLY A 29 1.54 -2.51 16.06
N TYR A 30 1.60 -3.59 15.29
CA TYR A 30 1.07 -4.89 15.72
C TYR A 30 1.78 -5.43 16.98
N VAL A 31 3.11 -5.30 17.06
CA VAL A 31 3.90 -5.68 18.24
C VAL A 31 3.52 -4.83 19.46
N LEU A 32 3.34 -3.52 19.29
CA LEU A 32 2.89 -2.61 20.36
C LEU A 32 1.52 -3.02 20.93
N LYS A 33 0.60 -3.48 20.07
CA LYS A 33 -0.69 -4.02 20.53
C LYS A 33 -0.50 -5.26 21.41
N ARG A 34 0.41 -6.18 21.05
CA ARG A 34 0.71 -7.37 21.88
C ARG A 34 1.30 -7.01 23.24
N GLY A 35 2.08 -5.91 23.29
CA GLY A 35 2.61 -5.34 24.53
C GLY A 35 1.63 -4.46 25.32
N VAL A 36 0.34 -4.44 24.95
CA VAL A 36 -0.74 -3.64 25.60
C VAL A 36 -0.47 -2.13 25.56
N LYS A 37 0.39 -1.65 24.65
CA LYS A 37 0.72 -0.23 24.45
C LYS A 37 -0.25 0.43 23.45
N PHE A 38 -1.55 0.47 23.78
CA PHE A 38 -2.61 0.88 22.86
C PHE A 38 -2.47 2.30 22.28
N PRO A 39 -2.09 3.36 23.03
CA PRO A 39 -1.93 4.69 22.46
C PRO A 39 -0.83 4.74 21.39
N GLN A 40 0.30 4.06 21.63
CA GLN A 40 1.41 3.98 20.68
C GLN A 40 1.04 3.12 19.46
N HIS A 41 0.31 2.01 19.66
CA HIS A 41 -0.25 1.21 18.58
C HIS A 41 -1.14 2.05 17.67
N ALA A 42 -2.07 2.80 18.25
CA ALA A 42 -2.99 3.63 17.49
C ALA A 42 -2.27 4.73 16.69
N LEU A 43 -1.26 5.37 17.29
CA LEU A 43 -0.44 6.36 16.61
C LEU A 43 0.32 5.74 15.43
N ALA A 44 0.95 4.57 15.62
CA ALA A 44 1.67 3.87 14.55
C ALA A 44 0.75 3.50 13.39
N MET A 45 -0.46 2.98 13.67
CA MET A 45 -1.43 2.64 12.64
C MET A 45 -1.96 3.86 11.89
N ALA A 46 -2.28 4.94 12.60
CA ALA A 46 -2.77 6.18 11.99
C ALA A 46 -1.67 6.84 11.13
N SER A 47 -0.43 6.87 11.62
CA SER A 47 0.72 7.41 10.86
C SER A 47 1.01 6.57 9.62
N GLY A 48 0.97 5.24 9.73
CA GLY A 48 1.15 4.35 8.59
C GLY A 48 0.08 4.56 7.52
N LEU A 49 -1.18 4.70 7.93
CA LEU A 49 -2.29 5.00 7.01
C LEU A 49 -2.14 6.37 6.36
N ALA A 50 -1.78 7.42 7.11
CA ALA A 50 -1.56 8.76 6.57
C ALA A 50 -0.43 8.79 5.54
N LEU A 51 0.71 8.15 5.84
CA LEU A 51 1.82 8.00 4.89
C LEU A 51 1.39 7.24 3.64
N HIS A 52 0.62 6.15 3.80
CA HIS A 52 0.11 5.38 2.67
C HIS A 52 -0.79 6.21 1.76
N LEU A 53 -1.72 6.98 2.33
CA LEU A 53 -2.57 7.91 1.56
C LEU A 53 -1.72 8.94 0.81
N THR A 54 -0.68 9.49 1.44
CA THR A 54 0.25 10.42 0.78
C THR A 54 0.91 9.76 -0.42
N VAL A 55 1.41 8.52 -0.29
CA VAL A 55 2.03 7.79 -1.40
C VAL A 55 1.03 7.52 -2.52
N ILE A 56 -0.21 7.17 -2.20
CA ILE A 56 -1.26 6.95 -3.20
C ILE A 56 -1.47 8.23 -4.01
N PHE A 57 -1.70 9.37 -3.37
CA PHE A 57 -2.04 10.60 -4.07
C PHE A 57 -0.85 11.25 -4.78
N VAL A 58 0.36 11.14 -4.23
CA VAL A 58 1.55 11.79 -4.80
C VAL A 58 2.20 10.94 -5.89
N PHE A 59 2.19 9.61 -5.75
CA PHE A 59 2.91 8.73 -6.66
C PHE A 59 1.99 7.82 -7.47
N MET A 60 1.08 7.08 -6.82
CA MET A 60 0.32 6.00 -7.47
C MET A 60 -0.77 6.54 -8.41
N VAL A 61 -1.57 7.53 -7.97
CA VAL A 61 -2.63 8.09 -8.80
C VAL A 61 -2.07 8.79 -10.05
N PRO A 62 -1.04 9.66 -9.95
CA PRO A 62 -0.43 10.24 -11.14
C PRO A 62 0.17 9.18 -12.07
N ALA A 63 0.92 8.20 -11.55
CA ALA A 63 1.48 7.13 -12.36
C ALA A 63 0.39 6.31 -13.08
N MET A 64 -0.71 6.02 -12.40
CA MET A 64 -1.83 5.28 -12.98
C MET A 64 -2.50 6.07 -14.11
N VAL A 65 -2.82 7.33 -13.88
CA VAL A 65 -3.57 8.15 -14.84
C VAL A 65 -2.72 8.56 -16.04
N LEU A 66 -1.45 8.93 -15.81
CA LEU A 66 -0.58 9.49 -16.85
C LEU A 66 0.20 8.43 -17.64
N ALA A 67 0.45 7.26 -17.05
CA ALA A 67 1.28 6.24 -17.68
C ALA A 67 0.54 4.89 -17.81
N LEU A 68 0.09 4.29 -16.72
CA LEU A 68 -0.41 2.91 -16.74
C LEU A 68 -1.68 2.74 -17.59
N ILE A 69 -2.67 3.59 -17.40
CA ILE A 69 -3.93 3.51 -18.15
C ILE A 69 -3.70 3.73 -19.65
N PRO A 70 -3.12 4.84 -20.12
CA PRO A 70 -3.02 5.12 -21.55
C PRO A 70 -2.02 4.21 -22.26
N VAL A 71 -0.92 3.82 -21.63
CA VAL A 71 0.18 3.10 -22.30
C VAL A 71 0.00 1.58 -22.22
N PHE A 72 -0.51 1.05 -21.12
CA PHE A 72 -0.56 -0.40 -20.89
C PHE A 72 -1.97 -0.97 -20.85
N ILE A 73 -2.90 -0.32 -20.13
CA ILE A 73 -4.23 -0.92 -19.89
C ILE A 73 -5.10 -0.80 -21.13
N VAL A 74 -5.25 0.41 -21.68
CA VAL A 74 -6.12 0.64 -22.82
C VAL A 74 -5.70 -0.16 -24.08
N PRO A 75 -4.40 -0.19 -24.47
CA PRO A 75 -3.98 -0.96 -25.64
C PRO A 75 -3.96 -2.48 -25.42
N HIS A 76 -3.76 -2.96 -24.20
CA HIS A 76 -3.50 -4.37 -23.89
C HIS A 76 -4.25 -4.85 -22.65
N LEU A 77 -5.60 -4.86 -22.68
CA LEU A 77 -6.45 -5.28 -21.55
C LEU A 77 -6.15 -6.70 -21.04
N SER A 78 -5.77 -7.62 -21.93
CA SER A 78 -5.41 -9.00 -21.56
C SER A 78 -3.93 -9.19 -21.21
N GLY A 79 -3.14 -8.13 -21.26
CA GLY A 79 -1.72 -8.15 -20.90
C GLY A 79 -1.50 -8.41 -19.41
N LEU A 80 -0.37 -9.05 -19.08
CA LEU A 80 -0.01 -9.37 -17.69
C LEU A 80 -0.02 -8.14 -16.79
N THR A 81 0.52 -7.02 -17.26
CA THR A 81 0.51 -5.74 -16.54
C THR A 81 -0.91 -5.28 -16.21
N SER A 82 -1.83 -5.37 -17.17
CA SER A 82 -3.22 -4.97 -16.98
C SER A 82 -3.93 -5.86 -15.96
N VAL A 83 -3.76 -7.17 -16.06
CA VAL A 83 -4.34 -8.14 -15.12
C VAL A 83 -3.83 -7.88 -13.69
N VAL A 84 -2.53 -7.73 -13.50
CA VAL A 84 -1.93 -7.46 -12.18
C VAL A 84 -2.43 -6.13 -11.63
N THR A 85 -2.54 -5.09 -12.46
CA THR A 85 -3.07 -3.78 -12.04
C THR A 85 -4.53 -3.87 -11.63
N LEU A 86 -5.37 -4.59 -12.41
CA LEU A 86 -6.79 -4.78 -12.11
C LEU A 86 -7.04 -5.57 -10.82
N ILE A 87 -6.10 -6.38 -10.37
CA ILE A 87 -6.14 -7.06 -9.06
C ILE A 87 -5.59 -6.15 -7.96
N HIS A 88 -4.47 -5.47 -8.22
CA HIS A 88 -3.78 -4.59 -7.25
C HIS A 88 -4.67 -3.44 -6.77
N VAL A 89 -5.33 -2.74 -7.70
CA VAL A 89 -6.13 -1.55 -7.39
C VAL A 89 -7.31 -1.84 -6.45
N PRO A 90 -8.17 -2.83 -6.69
CA PRO A 90 -9.24 -3.17 -5.76
C PRO A 90 -8.74 -3.62 -4.38
N LEU A 91 -7.65 -4.38 -4.32
CA LEU A 91 -7.02 -4.76 -3.05
C LEU A 91 -6.55 -3.53 -2.27
N GLY A 92 -5.88 -2.58 -2.95
CA GLY A 92 -5.44 -1.32 -2.35
C GLY A 92 -6.62 -0.48 -1.83
N ILE A 93 -7.67 -0.31 -2.63
CA ILE A 93 -8.89 0.41 -2.23
C ILE A 93 -9.53 -0.26 -1.00
N THR A 94 -9.62 -1.58 -0.99
CA THR A 94 -10.17 -2.34 0.14
C THR A 94 -9.33 -2.15 1.40
N ALA A 95 -8.00 -2.24 1.30
CA ALA A 95 -7.07 -2.04 2.41
C ALA A 95 -7.21 -0.63 3.02
N VAL A 96 -7.26 0.40 2.17
CA VAL A 96 -7.44 1.81 2.59
C VAL A 96 -8.79 2.01 3.25
N SER A 97 -9.87 1.50 2.66
CA SER A 97 -11.22 1.65 3.20
C SER A 97 -11.36 1.01 4.58
N LEU A 98 -10.84 -0.21 4.75
CA LEU A 98 -10.80 -0.89 6.04
C LEU A 98 -9.92 -0.16 7.06
N GLY A 99 -8.75 0.35 6.63
CA GLY A 99 -7.84 1.13 7.46
C GLY A 99 -8.47 2.43 7.97
N LEU A 100 -9.12 3.19 7.08
CA LEU A 100 -9.86 4.41 7.43
C LEU A 100 -10.99 4.08 8.41
N TRP A 101 -11.79 3.06 8.11
CA TRP A 101 -12.87 2.64 8.98
C TRP A 101 -12.36 2.27 10.38
N LEU A 102 -11.25 1.54 10.51
CA LEU A 102 -10.64 1.20 11.79
C LEU A 102 -10.20 2.44 12.57
N VAL A 103 -9.53 3.40 11.92
CA VAL A 103 -9.04 4.63 12.58
C VAL A 103 -10.20 5.51 13.04
N PHE A 104 -11.22 5.71 12.20
CA PHE A 104 -12.40 6.51 12.59
C PHE A 104 -13.22 5.85 13.69
N SER A 105 -13.38 4.55 13.61
CA SER A 105 -14.10 3.73 14.57
C SER A 105 -13.46 3.78 15.95
N TRP A 106 -12.12 3.66 16.01
CA TRP A 106 -11.38 3.73 17.27
C TRP A 106 -11.51 5.10 17.94
N ARG A 107 -11.55 6.18 17.17
CA ARG A 107 -11.76 7.54 17.70
C ARG A 107 -13.10 7.72 18.42
N LYS A 108 -14.12 6.94 18.04
CA LYS A 108 -15.47 7.04 18.62
C LYS A 108 -15.67 6.18 19.85
N SER A 109 -15.06 4.98 19.90
CA SER A 109 -15.43 3.92 20.85
C SER A 109 -14.39 3.66 21.94
N GLY A 110 -13.19 4.23 21.85
CA GLY A 110 -12.14 4.05 22.86
C GLY A 110 -11.41 2.70 22.79
N LEU A 111 -10.68 2.37 23.86
CA LEU A 111 -9.71 1.25 23.88
C LEU A 111 -10.35 -0.14 23.92
N ASN A 112 -11.56 -0.29 24.46
CA ASN A 112 -12.22 -1.61 24.63
C ASN A 112 -12.54 -2.26 23.29
N ASP A 113 -12.88 -1.49 22.27
CA ASP A 113 -13.20 -1.98 20.93
C ASP A 113 -12.00 -2.59 20.18
N CYS A 114 -10.79 -2.35 20.63
CA CYS A 114 -9.59 -2.88 19.98
C CYS A 114 -9.52 -4.41 20.02
N PHE A 115 -10.08 -5.03 21.08
CA PHE A 115 -10.13 -6.48 21.19
C PHE A 115 -11.24 -7.09 20.33
N GLU A 116 -12.42 -6.48 20.31
CA GLU A 116 -13.56 -6.95 19.51
C GLU A 116 -13.26 -6.91 18.00
N ARG A 117 -12.46 -5.93 17.54
CA ARG A 117 -12.12 -5.73 16.14
C ARG A 117 -10.84 -6.44 15.68
N LYS A 118 -10.30 -7.37 16.48
CA LYS A 118 -9.07 -8.12 16.15
C LYS A 118 -9.12 -8.78 14.76
N LYS A 119 -10.24 -9.39 14.41
CA LYS A 119 -10.41 -10.06 13.10
C LYS A 119 -10.28 -9.07 11.95
N ILE A 120 -10.95 -7.93 12.02
CA ILE A 120 -10.91 -6.90 10.96
C ILE A 120 -9.49 -6.30 10.84
N MET A 121 -8.79 -6.08 11.95
CA MET A 121 -7.41 -5.61 11.92
C MET A 121 -6.47 -6.59 11.23
N ILE A 122 -6.61 -7.88 11.47
CA ILE A 122 -5.83 -8.93 10.80
C ILE A 122 -6.20 -8.96 9.31
N THR A 123 -7.49 -8.94 8.97
CA THR A 123 -7.95 -8.89 7.58
C THR A 123 -7.38 -7.69 6.84
N THR A 124 -7.44 -6.49 7.45
CA THR A 124 -6.88 -5.26 6.85
C THR A 124 -5.38 -5.41 6.56
N LEU A 125 -4.61 -5.93 7.52
CA LEU A 125 -3.18 -6.16 7.34
C LEU A 125 -2.91 -7.20 6.25
N THR A 126 -3.68 -8.29 6.20
CA THR A 126 -3.53 -9.34 5.18
C THR A 126 -3.84 -8.80 3.78
N VAL A 127 -4.93 -8.05 3.62
CA VAL A 127 -5.28 -7.42 2.33
C VAL A 127 -4.21 -6.40 1.91
N TRP A 128 -3.66 -5.64 2.86
CA TRP A 128 -2.56 -4.72 2.57
C TRP A 128 -1.30 -5.45 2.09
N VAL A 129 -0.88 -6.52 2.78
CA VAL A 129 0.29 -7.33 2.38
C VAL A 129 0.05 -7.92 1.00
N ALA A 130 -1.16 -8.41 0.70
CA ALA A 130 -1.52 -8.90 -0.64
C ALA A 130 -1.42 -7.79 -1.69
N ALA A 131 -1.95 -6.59 -1.41
CA ALA A 131 -1.82 -5.44 -2.30
C ALA A 131 -0.35 -5.07 -2.53
N LEU A 132 0.48 -5.05 -1.48
CA LEU A 132 1.91 -4.76 -1.60
C LEU A 132 2.62 -5.82 -2.45
N ALA A 133 2.32 -7.11 -2.27
CA ALA A 133 2.88 -8.18 -3.09
C ALA A 133 2.54 -8.01 -4.59
N MET A 134 1.29 -7.65 -4.89
CA MET A 134 0.88 -7.34 -6.27
C MET A 134 1.57 -6.07 -6.80
N GLY A 135 1.81 -5.06 -5.95
CA GLY A 135 2.59 -3.87 -6.30
C GLY A 135 4.05 -4.19 -6.62
N ILE A 136 4.68 -5.10 -5.85
CA ILE A 136 6.05 -5.59 -6.14
C ILE A 136 6.07 -6.34 -7.47
N ALA A 137 5.08 -7.21 -7.72
CA ALA A 137 4.97 -7.92 -9.00
C ALA A 137 4.83 -6.94 -10.18
N LEU A 138 3.98 -5.91 -10.03
CA LEU A 138 3.81 -4.86 -11.04
C LEU A 138 5.12 -4.09 -11.30
N TYR A 139 5.82 -3.70 -10.24
CA TYR A 139 7.11 -3.05 -10.33
C TYR A 139 8.13 -3.91 -11.08
N THR A 140 8.21 -5.19 -10.73
CA THR A 140 9.12 -6.15 -11.38
C THR A 140 8.79 -6.32 -12.85
N ILE A 141 7.52 -6.49 -13.22
CA ILE A 141 7.09 -6.65 -14.62
C ILE A 141 7.46 -5.42 -15.46
N LEU A 142 7.23 -4.21 -14.92
CA LEU A 142 7.45 -2.96 -15.66
C LEU A 142 8.93 -2.61 -15.82
N TYR A 143 9.76 -2.92 -14.83
CA TYR A 143 11.14 -2.43 -14.76
C TYR A 143 12.19 -3.55 -14.79
N TRP A 144 11.79 -4.81 -15.07
CA TRP A 144 12.70 -5.96 -15.10
C TRP A 144 13.91 -5.73 -16.01
N THR A 145 13.68 -5.24 -17.21
CA THR A 145 14.75 -4.95 -18.17
C THR A 145 15.68 -3.85 -17.69
N ALA A 146 15.14 -2.81 -17.05
CA ALA A 146 15.93 -1.70 -16.53
C ALA A 146 16.73 -2.05 -15.25
N LEU A 147 16.37 -3.17 -14.57
CA LEU A 147 17.08 -3.66 -13.39
C LEU A 147 18.20 -4.65 -13.75
N MET A 148 18.17 -5.23 -14.96
CA MET A 148 19.13 -6.23 -15.42
C MET A 148 20.29 -5.62 -16.23
N ASP A 149 20.14 -4.38 -16.71
CA ASP A 149 21.17 -3.59 -17.41
C ASP A 149 21.94 -2.69 -16.41
#